data_d103342536bd7df1e1ae5d22b4356c72
#
_entry.id   d103342536bd7df1e1ae5d22b4356c72
#
_cell.length_a   1.000
_cell.length_b   1.000
_cell.length_c   1.000
_cell.angle_alpha   90.00
_cell.angle_beta   90.00
_cell.angle_gamma   90.00
#
_symmetry.space_group_name_H-M   'P 1'
#
loop_
_entity.id
_entity.type
_entity.pdbx_description
1 polymer ?
#
loop_
_entity_poly.entity_id
_entity_poly.type
_entity_poly.pdbx_seq_one_letter_code
_entity_poly.pdbx_strand_id
1 'polypeptide(L)'
;MNSLRHFTCPKGAVVAALFVAFSAAGVQDAAAQTSAAHTFRVFVRGADTGIEEVTVLESAEGWTLRGSGKLRAPVNLVMDFWEARYDRAWKPIEITINLTESAKRWSVHTTFKGTIASSDITQEGQVQRRSSTVATDTIVLPNLIFGAYEALAARLAMEKIGSQLQVFIAPQDALSALIHNVTDETIKIPGRVIAARRWTLHMGGGGGSAKLEMEVWTEGSRLLRVDIPTQMLTVLRDDIASVSARLVTMARPNDEEVTIPANGFSLAATISRPVAAAAPAPAPGRKPAPVRLPAVVLVSGSGPTDRDEFVAGIPIFAQLANALADAGYLVVRYDERGAGQSGGRQESATIEEFAIDARAVVAYLMKQRDVDPKRISLVGYGEGGWIALVVGAREQRIAAIGLIATPSTPGTELVLEQQRLMFEGSSTSPAVQQSAVEQQKKILEAVVSGKGWEEFNTDMRKRVDTPLYRSFLMFEPAQVIVKTRQPMLVMHPMLDREVPAYHGEQLAQLARSRQRARATEFVQLAGVNHLLARAATGETSEYGTLSQRIISPAATLELTSWLAKALIPEPQK
;
A
#
# COMPACT_ATOMS: atom_id res chain seq x y z
N MET A 1 47.55 -22.01 -47.35
CA MET A 1 47.10 -22.42 -48.69
C MET A 1 45.66 -21.97 -48.84
N ASN A 2 45.50 -20.92 -49.65
CA ASN A 2 44.51 -20.65 -50.69
C ASN A 2 43.04 -20.84 -50.33
N SER A 3 42.09 -19.92 -50.63
CA SER A 3 42.11 -18.72 -51.48
C SER A 3 40.80 -17.96 -51.25
N LEU A 4 40.90 -16.65 -51.32
CA LEU A 4 39.83 -15.66 -51.55
C LEU A 4 38.98 -16.00 -52.78
N ARG A 5 37.67 -15.69 -52.75
CA ARG A 5 37.01 -15.06 -53.92
C ARG A 5 35.82 -14.19 -53.47
N HIS A 6 35.94 -12.93 -53.83
CA HIS A 6 34.87 -11.92 -53.94
C HIS A 6 33.83 -12.34 -54.98
N PHE A 7 32.58 -11.98 -54.78
CA PHE A 7 31.68 -11.63 -55.90
C PHE A 7 30.82 -10.43 -55.60
N THR A 8 30.81 -9.57 -56.55
CA THR A 8 30.26 -8.24 -56.65
C THR A 8 28.76 -8.22 -56.93
N CYS A 9 28.11 -7.15 -56.49
CA CYS A 9 26.75 -6.71 -56.80
C CYS A 9 26.55 -6.44 -58.34
N PRO A 10 25.35 -6.57 -58.87
CA PRO A 10 24.94 -5.66 -59.92
C PRO A 10 23.63 -4.93 -59.57
N LYS A 11 23.60 -3.74 -60.15
CA LYS A 11 22.60 -2.67 -60.09
C LYS A 11 21.30 -3.01 -60.85
N GLY A 12 20.19 -2.45 -60.35
CA GLY A 12 19.22 -1.79 -61.20
C GLY A 12 18.02 -2.61 -61.67
N ALA A 13 16.86 -2.35 -61.07
CA ALA A 13 15.61 -2.38 -61.83
C ALA A 13 14.65 -1.34 -61.25
N VAL A 14 14.36 -0.33 -62.04
CA VAL A 14 13.27 0.67 -61.88
C VAL A 14 11.96 -0.07 -62.10
N VAL A 15 11.05 -0.01 -61.14
CA VAL A 15 9.64 -0.38 -61.37
C VAL A 15 8.77 0.85 -61.17
N ALA A 16 8.10 1.18 -62.27
CA ALA A 16 7.24 2.33 -62.46
C ALA A 16 6.04 2.36 -61.52
N ALA A 17 5.76 3.53 -60.97
CA ALA A 17 4.53 3.83 -60.25
C ALA A 17 3.33 3.84 -61.19
N LEU A 18 2.37 2.95 -60.98
CA LEU A 18 1.02 3.11 -61.54
C LEU A 18 0.22 4.00 -60.61
N PHE A 19 -0.01 5.23 -61.03
CA PHE A 19 -1.05 6.08 -60.46
C PHE A 19 -2.41 5.58 -60.94
N VAL A 20 -3.18 4.99 -60.04
CA VAL A 20 -4.63 4.81 -60.24
C VAL A 20 -5.30 6.02 -59.60
N ALA A 21 -5.83 6.91 -60.46
CA ALA A 21 -6.69 8.00 -60.05
C ALA A 21 -8.03 7.41 -59.55
N PHE A 22 -8.26 7.43 -58.24
CA PHE A 22 -9.61 7.26 -57.68
C PHE A 22 -10.24 8.64 -57.52
N SER A 23 -11.32 8.80 -58.23
CA SER A 23 -12.19 9.97 -58.24
C SER A 23 -12.66 10.35 -56.85
N ALA A 24 -12.61 11.61 -56.52
CA ALA A 24 -13.20 12.24 -55.35
C ALA A 24 -14.69 11.96 -55.27
N ALA A 25 -15.09 11.19 -54.30
CA ALA A 25 -16.46 11.09 -53.82
C ALA A 25 -16.42 11.25 -52.29
N GLY A 26 -16.95 12.38 -51.82
CA GLY A 26 -17.45 12.56 -50.46
C GLY A 26 -16.42 12.46 -49.33
N VAL A 27 -15.67 13.55 -49.10
CA VAL A 27 -15.10 13.79 -47.74
C VAL A 27 -16.30 14.10 -46.84
N GLN A 28 -16.84 13.10 -46.16
CA GLN A 28 -17.61 13.34 -44.94
C GLN A 28 -16.64 13.91 -43.92
N ASP A 29 -16.92 15.11 -43.43
CA ASP A 29 -16.26 15.71 -42.27
C ASP A 29 -16.20 14.70 -41.12
N ALA A 30 -15.06 14.08 -40.95
CA ALA A 30 -14.75 13.40 -39.69
C ALA A 30 -14.60 14.51 -38.64
N ALA A 31 -15.67 14.74 -37.89
CA ALA A 31 -15.64 15.63 -36.73
C ALA A 31 -14.39 15.31 -35.93
N ALA A 32 -13.55 16.29 -35.67
CA ALA A 32 -12.29 16.15 -34.98
C ALA A 32 -12.56 15.50 -33.59
N GLN A 33 -12.15 14.25 -33.41
CA GLN A 33 -12.23 13.58 -32.12
C GLN A 33 -11.16 14.16 -31.22
N THR A 34 -11.57 14.77 -30.09
CA THR A 34 -10.63 15.16 -29.03
C THR A 34 -10.23 13.92 -28.28
N SER A 35 -8.94 13.59 -28.30
CA SER A 35 -8.41 12.39 -27.63
C SER A 35 -7.49 12.80 -26.47
N ALA A 36 -7.67 12.18 -25.31
CA ALA A 36 -6.74 12.26 -24.20
C ALA A 36 -6.34 10.83 -23.77
N ALA A 37 -5.04 10.56 -23.83
CA ALA A 37 -4.48 9.29 -23.39
C ALA A 37 -3.76 9.47 -22.04
N HIS A 38 -3.99 8.55 -21.13
CA HIS A 38 -3.37 8.52 -19.81
C HIS A 38 -2.90 7.11 -19.47
N THR A 39 -1.85 7.02 -18.67
CA THR A 39 -1.42 5.78 -18.05
C THR A 39 -1.68 5.90 -16.55
N PHE A 40 -2.29 4.89 -15.98
CA PHE A 40 -2.45 4.76 -14.53
C PHE A 40 -1.51 3.69 -14.00
N ARG A 41 -0.87 3.98 -12.89
CA ARG A 41 -0.03 3.06 -12.14
C ARG A 41 -0.81 2.54 -10.93
N VAL A 42 -0.80 1.22 -10.75
CA VAL A 42 -1.59 0.55 -9.73
C VAL A 42 -0.66 0.03 -8.63
N PHE A 43 -0.94 0.42 -7.40
CA PHE A 43 -0.23 -0.01 -6.21
C PHE A 43 -1.16 -0.82 -5.31
N VAL A 44 -0.73 -2.00 -4.91
CA VAL A 44 -1.42 -2.81 -3.90
C VAL A 44 -0.49 -2.96 -2.72
N ARG A 45 -0.94 -2.58 -1.52
CA ARG A 45 -0.11 -2.54 -0.30
C ARG A 45 1.19 -1.75 -0.50
N GLY A 46 1.12 -0.62 -1.23
CA GLY A 46 2.29 0.21 -1.53
C GLY A 46 3.23 -0.32 -2.61
N ALA A 47 3.10 -1.58 -3.05
CA ALA A 47 3.91 -2.16 -4.13
C ALA A 47 3.33 -1.84 -5.51
N ASP A 48 4.17 -1.37 -6.43
CA ASP A 48 3.80 -1.20 -7.84
C ASP A 48 3.46 -2.56 -8.46
N THR A 49 2.17 -2.78 -8.71
CA THR A 49 1.67 -4.02 -9.30
C THR A 49 1.56 -3.96 -10.82
N GLY A 50 1.56 -2.77 -11.42
CA GLY A 50 1.52 -2.63 -12.88
C GLY A 50 0.86 -1.35 -13.36
N ILE A 51 0.51 -1.36 -14.64
CA ILE A 51 -0.03 -0.19 -15.33
C ILE A 51 -1.28 -0.53 -16.11
N GLU A 52 -2.12 0.50 -16.30
CA GLU A 52 -3.26 0.50 -17.20
C GLU A 52 -3.18 1.74 -18.10
N GLU A 53 -3.23 1.52 -19.42
CA GLU A 53 -3.28 2.58 -20.42
C GLU A 53 -4.73 2.86 -20.79
N VAL A 54 -5.13 4.11 -20.80
CA VAL A 54 -6.51 4.55 -21.01
C VAL A 54 -6.56 5.66 -22.02
N THR A 55 -7.51 5.58 -22.93
CA THR A 55 -7.83 6.65 -23.89
C THR A 55 -9.28 7.06 -23.70
N VAL A 56 -9.52 8.36 -23.55
CA VAL A 56 -10.85 8.97 -23.49
C VAL A 56 -11.08 9.71 -24.80
N LEU A 57 -12.11 9.33 -25.51
CA LEU A 57 -12.50 9.90 -26.79
C LEU A 57 -13.84 10.61 -26.65
N GLU A 58 -13.90 11.86 -27.10
CA GLU A 58 -15.13 12.63 -27.22
C GLU A 58 -15.59 12.65 -28.65
N SER A 59 -16.87 12.41 -28.90
CA SER A 59 -17.50 12.49 -30.23
C SER A 59 -18.83 13.22 -30.16
N ALA A 60 -19.43 13.44 -31.34
CA ALA A 60 -20.78 14.01 -31.44
C ALA A 60 -21.84 13.11 -30.74
N GLU A 61 -21.61 11.81 -30.62
CA GLU A 61 -22.53 10.84 -30.04
C GLU A 61 -22.36 10.67 -28.54
N GLY A 62 -21.21 11.03 -27.99
CA GLY A 62 -20.89 10.87 -26.57
C GLY A 62 -19.42 10.54 -26.30
N TRP A 63 -19.17 9.71 -25.29
CA TRP A 63 -17.85 9.40 -24.78
C TRP A 63 -17.52 7.92 -24.97
N THR A 64 -16.30 7.64 -25.36
CA THR A 64 -15.75 6.28 -25.40
C THR A 64 -14.47 6.25 -24.58
N LEU A 65 -14.46 5.38 -23.56
CA LEU A 65 -13.29 5.05 -22.77
C LEU A 65 -12.80 3.68 -23.21
N ARG A 66 -11.53 3.55 -23.50
CA ARG A 66 -10.93 2.25 -23.83
C ARG A 66 -9.55 2.14 -23.25
N GLY A 67 -9.14 0.93 -22.94
CA GLY A 67 -7.82 0.69 -22.41
C GLY A 67 -7.38 -0.75 -22.45
N SER A 68 -6.17 -0.94 -21.98
CA SER A 68 -5.51 -2.21 -21.78
C SER A 68 -4.53 -2.08 -20.61
N GLY A 69 -4.09 -3.21 -20.04
CA GLY A 69 -3.17 -3.13 -18.92
C GLY A 69 -2.68 -4.48 -18.45
N LYS A 70 -1.71 -4.42 -17.53
CA LYS A 70 -1.17 -5.63 -16.92
C LYS A 70 -0.85 -5.37 -15.47
N LEU A 71 -1.47 -6.16 -14.59
CA LEU A 71 -1.21 -6.18 -13.16
C LEU A 71 -0.52 -7.49 -12.79
N ARG A 72 0.62 -7.39 -12.12
CA ARG A 72 1.41 -8.51 -11.61
C ARG A 72 0.81 -9.05 -10.31
N ALA A 73 1.48 -10.03 -9.71
CA ALA A 73 1.11 -10.51 -8.39
C ALA A 73 1.01 -9.33 -7.38
N PRO A 74 0.04 -9.37 -6.45
CA PRO A 74 -0.87 -10.48 -6.14
C PRO A 74 -2.10 -10.59 -7.05
N VAL A 75 -2.34 -9.65 -7.96
CA VAL A 75 -3.56 -9.57 -8.79
C VAL A 75 -3.51 -10.56 -9.98
N ASN A 76 -2.37 -10.63 -10.70
CA ASN A 76 -2.15 -11.51 -11.87
C ASN A 76 -3.22 -11.37 -12.97
N LEU A 77 -3.44 -10.13 -13.41
CA LEU A 77 -4.44 -9.78 -14.42
C LEU A 77 -3.77 -9.21 -15.67
N VAL A 78 -4.16 -9.67 -16.84
CA VAL A 78 -3.88 -9.04 -18.12
C VAL A 78 -5.19 -8.57 -18.71
N MET A 79 -5.33 -7.27 -18.86
CA MET A 79 -6.47 -6.64 -19.55
C MET A 79 -6.06 -6.47 -21.01
N ASP A 80 -6.47 -7.42 -21.86
CA ASP A 80 -6.11 -7.40 -23.28
C ASP A 80 -6.77 -6.19 -23.96
N PHE A 81 -8.02 -5.91 -23.61
CA PHE A 81 -8.81 -4.80 -24.12
C PHE A 81 -10.05 -4.61 -23.26
N TRP A 82 -10.41 -3.34 -23.01
CA TRP A 82 -11.74 -2.99 -22.55
C TRP A 82 -12.20 -1.69 -23.21
N GLU A 83 -13.51 -1.55 -23.40
CA GLU A 83 -14.14 -0.35 -23.95
C GLU A 83 -15.49 -0.12 -23.30
N ALA A 84 -15.75 1.11 -22.84
CA ALA A 84 -17.02 1.55 -22.31
C ALA A 84 -17.53 2.76 -23.09
N ARG A 85 -18.78 2.71 -23.54
CA ARG A 85 -19.42 3.78 -24.29
C ARG A 85 -20.51 4.43 -23.48
N TYR A 86 -20.54 5.75 -23.52
CA TYR A 86 -21.51 6.60 -22.82
C TYR A 86 -22.09 7.62 -23.78
N ASP A 87 -23.33 8.06 -23.52
CA ASP A 87 -23.90 9.21 -24.19
C ASP A 87 -23.26 10.52 -23.70
N ARG A 88 -23.70 11.67 -24.25
CA ARG A 88 -23.18 12.99 -23.85
C ARG A 88 -23.40 13.35 -22.39
N ALA A 89 -24.40 12.77 -21.75
CA ALA A 89 -24.73 12.95 -20.34
C ALA A 89 -24.06 11.92 -19.44
N TRP A 90 -23.07 11.17 -19.95
CA TRP A 90 -22.39 10.08 -19.24
C TRP A 90 -23.34 8.94 -18.80
N LYS A 91 -24.43 8.70 -19.53
CA LYS A 91 -25.25 7.51 -19.33
C LYS A 91 -24.63 6.34 -20.09
N PRO A 92 -24.49 5.16 -19.47
CA PRO A 92 -23.84 4.03 -20.10
C PRO A 92 -24.68 3.46 -21.25
N ILE A 93 -24.00 3.10 -22.34
CA ILE A 93 -24.58 2.43 -23.50
C ILE A 93 -24.19 0.96 -23.50
N GLU A 94 -22.90 0.70 -23.42
CA GLU A 94 -22.35 -0.65 -23.37
C GLU A 94 -20.94 -0.67 -22.78
N ILE A 95 -20.51 -1.85 -22.33
CA ILE A 95 -19.12 -2.11 -21.97
C ILE A 95 -18.71 -3.50 -22.46
N THR A 96 -17.51 -3.57 -23.03
CA THR A 96 -16.86 -4.82 -23.43
C THR A 96 -15.53 -4.94 -22.70
N ILE A 97 -15.25 -6.12 -22.14
CA ILE A 97 -14.04 -6.41 -21.40
C ILE A 97 -13.48 -7.75 -21.87
N ASN A 98 -12.23 -7.80 -22.26
CA ASN A 98 -11.46 -9.02 -22.53
C ASN A 98 -10.24 -9.04 -21.63
N LEU A 99 -10.17 -10.04 -20.77
CA LEU A 99 -9.09 -10.16 -19.80
C LEU A 99 -8.65 -11.61 -19.60
N THR A 100 -7.43 -11.76 -19.10
CA THR A 100 -6.88 -13.04 -18.66
C THR A 100 -6.47 -12.90 -17.19
N GLU A 101 -7.14 -13.63 -16.32
CA GLU A 101 -6.85 -13.70 -14.89
C GLU A 101 -6.35 -15.09 -14.52
N SER A 102 -5.16 -15.18 -13.94
CA SER A 102 -4.54 -16.45 -13.54
C SER A 102 -4.59 -17.52 -14.65
N ALA A 103 -4.26 -17.12 -15.89
CA ALA A 103 -4.27 -17.91 -17.12
C ALA A 103 -5.66 -18.32 -17.66
N LYS A 104 -6.76 -17.87 -17.06
CA LYS A 104 -8.11 -18.07 -17.58
C LYS A 104 -8.58 -16.85 -18.35
N ARG A 105 -9.09 -17.07 -19.55
CA ARG A 105 -9.65 -16.00 -20.39
C ARG A 105 -11.11 -15.74 -20.04
N TRP A 106 -11.42 -14.45 -19.92
CA TRP A 106 -12.75 -13.94 -19.68
C TRP A 106 -13.12 -12.92 -20.75
N SER A 107 -14.35 -12.96 -21.21
CA SER A 107 -14.94 -11.90 -21.99
C SER A 107 -16.28 -11.52 -21.38
N VAL A 108 -16.50 -10.23 -21.17
CA VAL A 108 -17.77 -9.69 -20.66
C VAL A 108 -18.25 -8.64 -21.63
N HIS A 109 -19.49 -8.79 -22.09
CA HIS A 109 -20.18 -7.76 -22.86
C HIS A 109 -21.48 -7.40 -22.16
N THR A 110 -21.63 -6.15 -21.74
CA THR A 110 -22.83 -5.65 -21.06
C THR A 110 -23.43 -4.50 -21.84
N THR A 111 -24.75 -4.59 -22.13
CA THR A 111 -25.53 -3.53 -22.75
C THR A 111 -26.53 -2.94 -21.76
N PHE A 112 -26.80 -1.66 -21.89
CA PHE A 112 -27.72 -0.93 -21.01
C PHE A 112 -28.95 -0.46 -21.79
N LYS A 113 -30.14 -0.86 -21.34
CA LYS A 113 -31.43 -0.46 -21.94
C LYS A 113 -32.37 -0.01 -20.83
N GLY A 114 -32.58 1.28 -20.70
CA GLY A 114 -33.36 1.83 -19.59
C GLY A 114 -32.77 1.44 -18.23
N THR A 115 -33.51 0.69 -17.43
CA THR A 115 -33.08 0.23 -16.10
C THR A 115 -32.53 -1.19 -16.08
N ILE A 116 -32.17 -1.75 -17.22
CA ILE A 116 -31.70 -3.14 -17.35
C ILE A 116 -30.27 -3.12 -17.92
N ALA A 117 -29.35 -3.73 -17.19
CA ALA A 117 -28.03 -4.12 -17.66
C ALA A 117 -28.04 -5.63 -18.01
N SER A 118 -27.79 -5.97 -19.28
CA SER A 118 -27.74 -7.36 -19.77
C SER A 118 -26.29 -7.71 -20.09
N SER A 119 -25.75 -8.71 -19.39
CA SER A 119 -24.35 -9.15 -19.49
C SER A 119 -24.25 -10.54 -20.07
N ASP A 120 -23.48 -10.71 -21.12
CA ASP A 120 -22.97 -11.99 -21.64
C ASP A 120 -21.55 -12.18 -21.10
N ILE A 121 -21.35 -13.20 -20.28
CA ILE A 121 -20.06 -13.52 -19.63
C ILE A 121 -19.55 -14.82 -20.25
N THR A 122 -18.42 -14.77 -20.93
CA THR A 122 -17.80 -15.95 -21.54
C THR A 122 -16.54 -16.33 -20.79
N GLN A 123 -16.49 -17.57 -20.32
CA GLN A 123 -15.30 -18.17 -19.73
C GLN A 123 -15.02 -19.52 -20.40
N GLU A 124 -13.82 -19.71 -20.94
CA GLU A 124 -13.41 -20.98 -21.59
C GLU A 124 -14.42 -21.50 -22.63
N GLY A 125 -15.09 -20.58 -23.37
CA GLY A 125 -16.09 -20.91 -24.38
C GLY A 125 -17.53 -21.16 -23.84
N GLN A 126 -17.72 -21.14 -22.54
CA GLN A 126 -19.02 -21.20 -21.90
C GLN A 126 -19.60 -19.80 -21.73
N VAL A 127 -20.84 -19.58 -22.22
CA VAL A 127 -21.51 -18.29 -22.10
C VAL A 127 -22.56 -18.35 -21.00
N GLN A 128 -22.41 -17.48 -20.00
CA GLN A 128 -23.42 -17.24 -18.97
C GLN A 128 -24.07 -15.88 -19.20
N ARG A 129 -25.41 -15.85 -19.24
CA ARG A 129 -26.17 -14.61 -19.32
C ARG A 129 -26.67 -14.18 -17.97
N ARG A 130 -26.49 -12.87 -17.68
CA ARG A 130 -26.98 -12.26 -16.45
C ARG A 130 -27.72 -10.97 -16.78
N SER A 131 -28.78 -10.68 -16.05
CA SER A 131 -29.51 -9.43 -16.12
C SER A 131 -29.56 -8.80 -14.72
N SER A 132 -29.28 -7.51 -14.63
CA SER A 132 -29.28 -6.74 -13.37
C SER A 132 -30.14 -5.49 -13.55
N THR A 133 -30.86 -5.09 -12.50
CA THR A 133 -31.56 -3.81 -12.46
C THR A 133 -30.59 -2.71 -12.04
N VAL A 134 -30.49 -1.64 -12.82
CA VAL A 134 -29.59 -0.51 -12.60
C VAL A 134 -30.35 0.81 -12.76
N ALA A 135 -29.81 1.90 -12.26
CA ALA A 135 -30.32 3.22 -12.58
C ALA A 135 -29.95 3.62 -14.03
N THR A 136 -30.78 4.42 -14.67
CA THR A 136 -30.56 4.87 -16.06
C THR A 136 -29.32 5.74 -16.24
N ASP A 137 -28.82 6.31 -15.14
CA ASP A 137 -27.64 7.17 -15.06
C ASP A 137 -26.51 6.52 -14.26
N THR A 138 -26.54 5.20 -14.12
CA THR A 138 -25.52 4.45 -13.38
C THR A 138 -24.14 4.66 -13.97
N ILE A 139 -23.11 4.70 -13.12
CA ILE A 139 -21.70 4.74 -13.51
C ILE A 139 -21.19 3.31 -13.52
N VAL A 140 -20.52 2.89 -14.60
CA VAL A 140 -20.00 1.54 -14.72
C VAL A 140 -18.56 1.50 -14.22
N LEU A 141 -18.32 0.75 -13.15
CA LEU A 141 -17.00 0.55 -12.57
C LEU A 141 -16.70 -0.97 -12.54
N PRO A 142 -16.09 -1.52 -13.58
CA PRO A 142 -15.70 -2.93 -13.59
C PRO A 142 -14.63 -3.20 -12.54
N ASN A 143 -14.64 -4.41 -12.01
CA ASN A 143 -13.66 -4.81 -11.01
C ASN A 143 -12.23 -4.80 -11.61
N LEU A 144 -11.26 -4.21 -10.90
CA LEU A 144 -9.85 -4.13 -11.31
C LEU A 144 -9.56 -3.38 -12.63
N ILE A 145 -10.52 -2.64 -13.17
CA ILE A 145 -10.35 -1.77 -14.35
C ILE A 145 -10.51 -0.33 -13.90
N PHE A 146 -9.39 0.31 -13.60
CA PHE A 146 -9.37 1.64 -12.95
C PHE A 146 -9.52 2.79 -13.94
N GLY A 147 -9.17 2.59 -15.20
CA GLY A 147 -9.39 3.57 -16.25
C GLY A 147 -10.87 3.90 -16.47
N ALA A 148 -11.79 2.98 -16.16
CA ALA A 148 -13.22 3.24 -16.18
C ALA A 148 -13.67 4.31 -15.16
N TYR A 149 -12.85 4.59 -14.12
CA TYR A 149 -13.10 5.65 -13.14
C TYR A 149 -12.99 7.06 -13.71
N GLU A 150 -12.52 7.23 -14.96
CA GLU A 150 -12.66 8.50 -15.69
C GLU A 150 -14.13 8.92 -15.84
N ALA A 151 -15.05 7.96 -16.01
CA ALA A 151 -16.48 8.25 -16.03
C ALA A 151 -16.98 8.73 -14.65
N LEU A 152 -16.47 8.14 -13.56
CA LEU A 152 -16.77 8.60 -12.21
C LEU A 152 -16.23 10.02 -11.97
N ALA A 153 -15.00 10.31 -12.39
CA ALA A 153 -14.40 11.63 -12.26
C ALA A 153 -15.20 12.70 -13.01
N ALA A 154 -15.66 12.39 -14.25
CA ALA A 154 -16.50 13.29 -15.03
C ALA A 154 -17.85 13.57 -14.37
N ARG A 155 -18.49 12.55 -13.78
CA ARG A 155 -19.76 12.70 -13.05
C ARG A 155 -19.58 13.47 -11.74
N LEU A 156 -18.51 13.21 -10.97
CA LEU A 156 -18.21 13.94 -9.75
C LEU A 156 -18.05 15.44 -9.97
N ALA A 157 -17.49 15.86 -11.11
CA ALA A 157 -17.34 17.27 -11.44
C ALA A 157 -18.67 18.04 -11.51
N MET A 158 -19.79 17.35 -11.67
CA MET A 158 -21.14 17.92 -11.75
C MET A 158 -21.92 17.82 -10.42
N GLU A 159 -21.32 17.20 -9.40
CA GLU A 159 -21.99 16.83 -8.16
C GLU A 159 -21.57 17.71 -6.97
N LYS A 160 -22.26 17.53 -5.84
CA LYS A 160 -21.99 18.23 -4.58
C LYS A 160 -22.01 17.27 -3.39
N ILE A 161 -21.51 17.72 -2.25
CA ILE A 161 -21.59 16.97 -0.98
C ILE A 161 -23.06 16.59 -0.71
N GLY A 162 -23.26 15.33 -0.30
CA GLY A 162 -24.57 14.75 -0.02
C GLY A 162 -25.27 14.15 -1.22
N SER A 163 -24.78 14.36 -2.46
CA SER A 163 -25.30 13.66 -3.65
C SER A 163 -25.03 12.16 -3.55
N GLN A 164 -25.98 11.37 -4.07
CA GLN A 164 -25.87 9.91 -4.16
C GLN A 164 -25.80 9.49 -5.62
N LEU A 165 -24.68 8.89 -6.00
CA LEU A 165 -24.46 8.31 -7.31
C LEU A 165 -24.85 6.84 -7.32
N GLN A 166 -25.34 6.37 -8.45
CA GLN A 166 -25.56 4.95 -8.68
C GLN A 166 -24.39 4.36 -9.44
N VAL A 167 -23.89 3.23 -8.97
CA VAL A 167 -22.70 2.56 -9.51
C VAL A 167 -23.03 1.12 -9.84
N PHE A 168 -22.62 0.65 -10.99
CA PHE A 168 -22.75 -0.75 -11.39
C PHE A 168 -21.34 -1.38 -11.48
N ILE A 169 -21.08 -2.32 -10.60
CA ILE A 169 -19.85 -3.13 -10.63
C ILE A 169 -20.05 -4.24 -11.66
N ALA A 170 -19.77 -3.95 -12.92
CA ALA A 170 -20.00 -4.88 -14.02
C ALA A 170 -19.11 -6.14 -13.92
N PRO A 171 -19.66 -7.35 -14.11
CA PRO A 171 -21.06 -7.68 -14.41
C PRO A 171 -21.88 -8.10 -13.17
N GLN A 172 -21.55 -7.62 -11.97
CA GLN A 172 -22.02 -8.18 -10.69
C GLN A 172 -23.21 -7.43 -10.11
N ASP A 173 -22.96 -6.32 -9.40
CA ASP A 173 -23.93 -5.70 -8.51
C ASP A 173 -24.08 -4.20 -8.73
N ALA A 174 -25.29 -3.69 -8.45
CA ALA A 174 -25.56 -2.24 -8.38
C ALA A 174 -25.41 -1.77 -6.94
N LEU A 175 -24.64 -0.69 -6.76
CA LEU A 175 -24.34 -0.07 -5.47
C LEU A 175 -24.69 1.42 -5.52
N SER A 176 -24.79 2.05 -4.35
CA SER A 176 -24.84 3.50 -4.24
C SER A 176 -23.54 4.04 -3.66
N ALA A 177 -23.11 5.21 -4.15
CA ALA A 177 -21.97 5.95 -3.64
C ALA A 177 -22.43 7.31 -3.14
N LEU A 178 -22.41 7.52 -1.82
CA LEU A 178 -22.71 8.79 -1.18
C LEU A 178 -21.47 9.68 -1.16
N ILE A 179 -21.54 10.88 -1.70
CA ILE A 179 -20.48 11.88 -1.58
C ILE A 179 -20.49 12.42 -0.16
N HIS A 180 -19.56 11.93 0.67
CA HIS A 180 -19.49 12.26 2.09
C HIS A 180 -18.76 13.58 2.33
N ASN A 181 -17.66 13.81 1.62
CA ASN A 181 -16.84 15.02 1.76
C ASN A 181 -16.20 15.42 0.42
N VAL A 182 -15.87 16.71 0.30
CA VAL A 182 -15.13 17.27 -0.83
C VAL A 182 -14.12 18.28 -0.28
N THR A 183 -12.87 18.16 -0.71
CA THR A 183 -11.77 19.04 -0.27
C THR A 183 -10.94 19.47 -1.48
N ASP A 184 -10.71 20.79 -1.61
CA ASP A 184 -9.78 21.30 -2.61
C ASP A 184 -8.34 21.12 -2.11
N GLU A 185 -7.47 20.55 -2.97
CA GLU A 185 -6.09 20.22 -2.66
C GLU A 185 -5.15 20.71 -3.77
N THR A 186 -3.89 20.81 -3.45
CA THR A 186 -2.84 21.17 -4.42
C THR A 186 -1.80 20.07 -4.49
N ILE A 187 -1.64 19.47 -5.68
CA ILE A 187 -0.60 18.48 -5.95
C ILE A 187 0.56 19.18 -6.63
N LYS A 188 1.74 19.15 -6.05
CA LYS A 188 2.96 19.70 -6.62
C LYS A 188 3.79 18.59 -7.25
N ILE A 189 4.05 18.69 -8.54
CA ILE A 189 4.97 17.81 -9.27
C ILE A 189 6.08 18.65 -9.90
N PRO A 190 7.20 18.07 -10.33
CA PRO A 190 8.26 18.81 -10.99
C PRO A 190 7.72 19.60 -12.18
N GLY A 191 7.87 20.94 -12.13
CA GLY A 191 7.46 21.85 -13.22
C GLY A 191 5.96 22.14 -13.33
N ARG A 192 5.10 21.58 -12.46
CA ARG A 192 3.65 21.81 -12.52
C ARG A 192 3.01 21.80 -11.14
N VAL A 193 2.00 22.67 -10.98
CA VAL A 193 1.10 22.67 -9.81
C VAL A 193 -0.29 22.35 -10.31
N ILE A 194 -0.91 21.32 -9.74
CA ILE A 194 -2.23 20.82 -10.13
C ILE A 194 -3.22 21.22 -9.06
N ALA A 195 -4.29 21.93 -9.42
CA ALA A 195 -5.45 22.14 -8.56
C ALA A 195 -6.31 20.88 -8.60
N ALA A 196 -6.28 20.11 -7.54
CA ALA A 196 -7.01 18.87 -7.40
C ALA A 196 -8.19 19.04 -6.47
N ARG A 197 -9.22 18.22 -6.69
CA ARG A 197 -10.35 18.08 -5.77
C ARG A 197 -10.42 16.65 -5.28
N ARG A 198 -10.37 16.43 -3.97
CA ARG A 198 -10.53 15.14 -3.34
C ARG A 198 -11.98 14.92 -2.92
N TRP A 199 -12.54 13.81 -3.36
CA TRP A 199 -13.88 13.35 -3.06
C TRP A 199 -13.80 12.12 -2.17
N THR A 200 -14.46 12.15 -1.02
CA THR A 200 -14.61 10.97 -0.16
C THR A 200 -15.98 10.37 -0.41
N LEU A 201 -16.02 9.14 -0.89
CA LEU A 201 -17.23 8.40 -1.25
C LEU A 201 -17.45 7.25 -0.26
N HIS A 202 -18.67 7.11 0.22
CA HIS A 202 -19.10 5.95 0.97
C HIS A 202 -19.95 5.06 0.07
N MET A 203 -19.38 3.94 -0.35
CA MET A 203 -20.06 2.96 -1.20
C MET A 203 -20.76 1.90 -0.37
N GLY A 204 -21.99 1.53 -0.73
CA GLY A 204 -22.76 0.51 -0.02
C GLY A 204 -23.95 0.02 -0.82
N GLY A 205 -24.33 -1.25 -0.60
CA GLY A 205 -25.59 -1.83 -1.08
C GLY A 205 -26.68 -1.67 -0.01
N GLY A 206 -27.95 -1.66 -0.41
CA GLY A 206 -29.09 -1.68 0.52
C GLY A 206 -29.06 -2.94 1.38
N GLY A 207 -29.01 -2.80 2.72
CA GLY A 207 -29.16 -3.93 3.63
C GLY A 207 -28.06 -4.16 4.66
N GLY A 208 -27.33 -3.11 5.11
CA GLY A 208 -26.44 -3.22 6.29
C GLY A 208 -25.04 -3.78 6.01
N SER A 209 -24.63 -3.91 4.77
CA SER A 209 -23.26 -4.25 4.40
C SER A 209 -22.27 -3.16 4.81
N ALA A 210 -21.06 -3.55 5.22
CA ALA A 210 -19.99 -2.62 5.55
C ALA A 210 -19.80 -1.59 4.42
N LYS A 211 -19.76 -0.30 4.78
CA LYS A 211 -19.55 0.77 3.82
C LYS A 211 -18.09 0.76 3.38
N LEU A 212 -17.84 0.60 2.09
CA LEU A 212 -16.51 0.78 1.52
C LEU A 212 -16.24 2.28 1.35
N GLU A 213 -15.19 2.79 1.99
CA GLU A 213 -14.69 4.14 1.74
C GLU A 213 -13.76 4.15 0.54
N MET A 214 -13.98 5.09 -0.37
CA MET A 214 -13.16 5.34 -1.54
C MET A 214 -12.84 6.83 -1.61
N GLU A 215 -11.59 7.14 -1.86
CA GLU A 215 -11.16 8.52 -2.14
C GLU A 215 -10.81 8.66 -3.62
N VAL A 216 -11.29 9.72 -4.25
CA VAL A 216 -11.05 10.02 -5.67
C VAL A 216 -10.54 11.44 -5.81
N TRP A 217 -9.40 11.62 -6.49
CA TRP A 217 -8.86 12.95 -6.82
C TRP A 217 -9.10 13.24 -8.28
N THR A 218 -9.57 14.45 -8.56
CA THR A 218 -9.84 14.92 -9.92
C THR A 218 -9.17 16.26 -10.20
N GLU A 219 -8.75 16.47 -11.46
CA GLU A 219 -8.42 17.76 -12.04
C GLU A 219 -9.55 18.13 -13.02
N GLY A 220 -10.47 19.00 -12.57
CA GLY A 220 -11.73 19.21 -13.28
C GLY A 220 -12.54 17.92 -13.39
N SER A 221 -12.79 17.45 -14.63
CA SER A 221 -13.51 16.19 -14.92
C SER A 221 -12.59 14.98 -15.14
N ARG A 222 -11.29 15.11 -14.93
CA ARG A 222 -10.29 14.08 -15.23
C ARG A 222 -9.81 13.40 -13.95
N LEU A 223 -9.63 12.10 -14.03
CA LEU A 223 -9.12 11.30 -12.92
C LEU A 223 -7.63 11.56 -12.69
N LEU A 224 -7.26 11.77 -11.43
CA LEU A 224 -5.87 11.85 -10.98
C LEU A 224 -5.47 10.64 -10.17
N ARG A 225 -6.31 10.26 -9.21
CA ARG A 225 -6.00 9.22 -8.22
C ARG A 225 -7.29 8.57 -7.72
N VAL A 226 -7.18 7.28 -7.37
CA VAL A 226 -8.17 6.54 -6.58
C VAL A 226 -7.46 5.84 -5.44
N ASP A 227 -7.98 5.97 -4.23
CA ASP A 227 -7.56 5.19 -3.07
C ASP A 227 -8.75 4.41 -2.51
N ILE A 228 -8.50 3.15 -2.22
CA ILE A 228 -9.44 2.29 -1.47
C ILE A 228 -8.68 1.78 -0.24
N PRO A 229 -8.70 2.53 0.88
CA PRO A 229 -7.84 2.28 2.04
C PRO A 229 -8.01 0.89 2.64
N THR A 230 -9.25 0.38 2.71
CA THR A 230 -9.54 -0.97 3.23
C THR A 230 -8.99 -2.10 2.39
N GLN A 231 -8.71 -1.85 1.11
CA GLN A 231 -8.09 -2.80 0.19
C GLN A 231 -6.59 -2.53 0.01
N MET A 232 -6.05 -1.51 0.68
CA MET A 232 -4.67 -1.03 0.51
C MET A 232 -4.32 -0.80 -0.97
N LEU A 233 -5.29 -0.28 -1.71
CA LEU A 233 -5.20 -0.05 -3.15
C LEU A 233 -5.06 1.43 -3.44
N THR A 234 -4.06 1.80 -4.23
CA THR A 234 -3.86 3.14 -4.77
C THR A 234 -3.66 3.07 -6.26
N VAL A 235 -4.37 3.90 -7.01
CA VAL A 235 -4.21 4.07 -8.46
C VAL A 235 -3.86 5.52 -8.73
N LEU A 236 -2.78 5.76 -9.46
CA LEU A 236 -2.26 7.10 -9.75
C LEU A 236 -2.06 7.27 -11.25
N ARG A 237 -2.48 8.41 -11.79
CA ARG A 237 -2.11 8.80 -13.16
C ARG A 237 -0.58 8.98 -13.25
N ASP A 238 0.06 8.41 -14.28
CA ASP A 238 1.53 8.25 -14.33
C ASP A 238 2.29 9.58 -14.30
N ASP A 239 1.71 10.67 -14.81
CA ASP A 239 2.32 12.01 -14.76
C ASP A 239 2.40 12.57 -13.32
N ILE A 240 1.57 12.10 -12.41
CA ILE A 240 1.62 12.41 -10.97
C ILE A 240 2.21 11.24 -10.15
N ALA A 241 2.25 10.06 -10.73
CA ALA A 241 2.88 8.86 -10.16
C ALA A 241 4.40 8.86 -10.38
N SER A 242 5.04 10.03 -10.54
CA SER A 242 6.49 10.04 -10.55
C SER A 242 6.98 9.28 -9.33
N VAL A 243 8.06 8.51 -9.46
CA VAL A 243 8.70 7.76 -8.37
C VAL A 243 9.03 8.67 -7.16
N SER A 244 8.83 9.98 -7.33
CA SER A 244 8.94 11.04 -6.34
C SER A 244 7.60 11.56 -5.79
N ALA A 245 6.45 11.17 -6.33
CA ALA A 245 5.14 11.62 -5.84
C ALA A 245 4.64 10.72 -4.71
N ARG A 246 5.32 10.83 -3.58
CA ARG A 246 4.80 10.33 -2.32
C ARG A 246 3.63 11.21 -1.89
N LEU A 247 2.51 10.61 -1.50
CA LEU A 247 1.47 11.34 -0.77
C LEU A 247 2.02 11.71 0.62
N VAL A 248 2.51 12.91 0.76
CA VAL A 248 2.94 13.42 2.05
C VAL A 248 1.71 13.96 2.76
N THR A 249 1.05 13.10 3.53
CA THR A 249 -0.14 13.46 4.31
C THR A 249 0.21 14.35 5.50
N MET A 250 1.44 14.27 5.99
CA MET A 250 1.93 15.03 7.14
C MET A 250 3.41 15.40 6.93
N ALA A 251 3.68 16.53 6.28
CA ALA A 251 5.03 17.08 6.17
C ALA A 251 5.32 18.05 7.31
N ARG A 252 6.52 17.97 7.88
CA ARG A 252 7.06 18.98 8.80
C ARG A 252 8.03 19.88 8.03
N PRO A 253 8.17 21.15 8.41
CA PRO A 253 9.15 22.05 7.78
C PRO A 253 10.59 21.54 7.84
N ASN A 254 10.91 20.70 8.84
CA ASN A 254 12.25 20.15 9.07
C ASN A 254 12.39 18.69 8.63
N ASP A 255 11.42 18.17 7.86
CA ASP A 255 11.56 16.86 7.22
C ASP A 255 12.55 16.96 6.05
N GLU A 256 13.51 16.05 6.04
CA GLU A 256 14.50 15.90 4.98
C GLU A 256 14.35 14.54 4.32
N GLU A 257 14.16 14.53 3.02
CA GLU A 257 14.17 13.29 2.24
C GLU A 257 15.62 12.90 1.91
N VAL A 258 15.95 11.66 2.21
CA VAL A 258 17.32 11.13 2.01
C VAL A 258 17.28 9.78 1.33
N THR A 259 18.37 9.46 0.64
CA THR A 259 18.62 8.15 0.05
C THR A 259 19.73 7.46 0.85
N ILE A 260 19.41 6.31 1.43
CA ILE A 260 20.34 5.55 2.28
C ILE A 260 20.85 4.34 1.49
N PRO A 261 22.17 4.23 1.25
CA PRO A 261 22.74 3.07 0.59
C PRO A 261 22.50 1.78 1.39
N ALA A 262 21.94 0.78 0.74
CA ALA A 262 21.74 -0.57 1.25
C ALA A 262 22.56 -1.60 0.46
N ASN A 263 22.30 -2.89 0.65
CA ASN A 263 23.06 -3.95 -0.01
C ASN A 263 22.64 -4.12 -1.48
N GLY A 264 23.30 -3.41 -2.40
CA GLY A 264 23.05 -3.46 -3.84
C GLY A 264 21.91 -2.60 -4.36
N PHE A 265 21.29 -1.78 -3.50
CA PHE A 265 20.23 -0.83 -3.83
C PHE A 265 20.23 0.35 -2.83
N SER A 266 19.25 1.21 -2.90
CA SER A 266 19.09 2.32 -1.96
C SER A 266 17.70 2.32 -1.33
N LEU A 267 17.63 2.67 -0.05
CA LEU A 267 16.40 2.92 0.68
C LEU A 267 16.07 4.41 0.61
N ALA A 268 14.84 4.72 0.31
CA ALA A 268 14.31 6.07 0.42
C ALA A 268 13.77 6.30 1.84
N ALA A 269 14.17 7.38 2.47
CA ALA A 269 13.83 7.66 3.85
C ALA A 269 13.48 9.13 4.07
N THR A 270 12.79 9.42 5.17
CA THR A 270 12.58 10.77 5.68
C THR A 270 13.16 10.88 7.08
N ILE A 271 13.96 11.92 7.28
CA ILE A 271 14.48 12.31 8.58
C ILE A 271 13.65 13.46 9.10
N SER A 272 12.92 13.25 10.19
CA SER A 272 12.19 14.29 10.91
C SER A 272 13.04 14.81 12.06
N ARG A 273 13.33 16.11 12.07
CA ARG A 273 14.12 16.75 13.14
C ARG A 273 13.24 17.57 14.07
N PRO A 274 13.66 17.73 15.35
CA PRO A 274 13.02 18.69 16.23
C PRO A 274 13.04 20.10 15.62
N VAL A 275 12.00 20.87 15.84
CA VAL A 275 12.08 22.32 15.62
C VAL A 275 13.07 22.86 16.63
N ALA A 276 14.17 23.46 16.16
CA ALA A 276 15.20 23.97 17.05
C ALA A 276 14.57 24.93 18.07
N ALA A 277 14.54 24.52 19.33
CA ALA A 277 14.35 25.49 20.40
C ALA A 277 15.46 26.54 20.25
N ALA A 278 15.11 27.83 20.29
CA ALA A 278 16.11 28.91 20.20
C ALA A 278 17.22 28.63 21.24
N ALA A 279 18.38 28.19 20.75
CA ALA A 279 19.48 27.88 21.62
C ALA A 279 19.83 29.18 22.37
N PRO A 280 20.07 29.17 23.69
CA PRO A 280 20.53 30.33 24.40
C PRO A 280 21.79 30.83 23.72
N ALA A 281 21.91 32.15 23.53
CA ALA A 281 23.02 32.78 22.86
C ALA A 281 24.32 32.27 23.49
N PRO A 282 25.29 31.81 22.70
CA PRO A 282 26.55 31.32 23.26
C PRO A 282 27.27 32.43 23.99
N ALA A 283 27.91 32.08 25.10
CA ALA A 283 28.77 33.02 25.83
C ALA A 283 29.82 33.62 24.88
N PRO A 284 30.15 34.92 25.01
CA PRO A 284 31.08 35.58 24.13
C PRO A 284 32.43 34.82 24.04
N GLY A 285 32.85 34.48 22.81
CA GLY A 285 34.12 33.82 22.52
C GLY A 285 34.09 32.27 22.47
N ARG A 286 32.97 31.59 22.74
CA ARG A 286 32.87 30.14 22.62
C ARG A 286 31.99 29.75 21.41
N LYS A 287 32.54 29.01 20.46
CA LYS A 287 31.70 28.34 19.43
C LYS A 287 30.79 27.31 20.15
N PRO A 288 29.46 27.34 19.92
CA PRO A 288 28.59 26.34 20.52
C PRO A 288 29.02 24.95 20.07
N ALA A 289 29.16 24.03 21.01
CA ALA A 289 29.35 22.64 20.67
C ALA A 289 28.07 22.14 19.92
N PRO A 290 28.21 21.39 18.84
CA PRO A 290 27.04 20.87 18.13
C PRO A 290 26.22 20.00 19.09
N VAL A 291 24.96 20.36 19.27
CA VAL A 291 24.00 19.56 20.04
C VAL A 291 23.74 18.27 19.26
N ARG A 292 24.09 17.13 19.85
CA ARG A 292 23.81 15.82 19.27
C ARG A 292 22.48 15.29 19.81
N LEU A 293 21.59 14.93 18.92
CA LEU A 293 20.25 14.46 19.21
C LEU A 293 20.22 12.95 19.42
N PRO A 294 19.38 12.44 20.34
CA PRO A 294 19.00 11.03 20.33
C PRO A 294 18.20 10.73 19.06
N ALA A 295 18.34 9.52 18.52
CA ALA A 295 17.68 9.16 17.28
C ALA A 295 16.80 7.90 17.44
N VAL A 296 15.70 7.87 16.69
CA VAL A 296 14.76 6.76 16.63
C VAL A 296 14.62 6.31 15.19
N VAL A 297 14.78 5.02 14.94
CA VAL A 297 14.44 4.38 13.66
C VAL A 297 13.11 3.66 13.83
N LEU A 298 12.11 4.02 13.03
CA LEU A 298 10.84 3.31 12.94
C LEU A 298 10.99 2.17 11.93
N VAL A 299 10.62 0.96 12.34
CA VAL A 299 10.72 -0.27 11.54
C VAL A 299 9.33 -0.79 11.27
N SER A 300 8.97 -0.88 9.98
CA SER A 300 7.63 -1.18 9.48
C SER A 300 7.13 -2.58 9.87
N GLY A 301 5.80 -2.72 9.88
CA GLY A 301 5.09 -3.97 10.16
C GLY A 301 4.99 -4.90 8.95
N SER A 302 3.83 -5.52 8.80
CA SER A 302 3.57 -6.54 7.79
C SER A 302 3.44 -5.99 6.38
N GLY A 303 4.06 -6.66 5.44
CA GLY A 303 3.88 -6.41 4.00
C GLY A 303 4.77 -5.30 3.46
N PRO A 304 4.64 -5.00 2.15
CA PRO A 304 5.38 -3.92 1.52
C PRO A 304 4.82 -2.56 1.95
N THR A 305 5.42 -1.95 2.96
CA THR A 305 4.96 -0.68 3.51
C THR A 305 5.84 0.48 3.08
N ASP A 306 5.20 1.63 2.89
CA ASP A 306 5.91 2.88 2.75
C ASP A 306 6.40 3.38 4.12
N ARG A 307 7.25 4.41 4.10
CA ARG A 307 7.84 5.00 5.32
C ARG A 307 6.85 5.65 6.28
N ASP A 308 5.61 5.86 5.87
CA ASP A 308 4.56 6.45 6.70
C ASP A 308 3.70 5.39 7.40
N GLU A 309 3.91 4.08 7.07
CA GLU A 309 3.06 2.97 7.54
C GLU A 309 1.59 3.32 7.33
N PHE A 310 1.26 3.62 6.05
CA PHE A 310 -0.06 4.12 5.71
C PHE A 310 -1.05 2.96 5.57
N VAL A 311 -1.87 2.76 6.60
CA VAL A 311 -2.86 1.67 6.66
C VAL A 311 -4.24 2.24 6.95
N ALA A 312 -5.24 1.86 6.17
CA ALA A 312 -6.65 2.27 6.32
C ALA A 312 -6.84 3.80 6.48
N GLY A 313 -6.04 4.60 5.76
CA GLY A 313 -6.10 6.05 5.82
C GLY A 313 -5.34 6.67 7.01
N ILE A 314 -4.65 5.89 7.82
CA ILE A 314 -3.88 6.35 8.98
C ILE A 314 -2.38 6.25 8.66
N PRO A 315 -1.64 7.36 8.55
CA PRO A 315 -0.17 7.37 8.42
C PRO A 315 0.47 7.20 9.81
N ILE A 316 0.54 5.95 10.28
CA ILE A 316 0.94 5.62 11.66
C ILE A 316 2.33 6.17 11.96
N PHE A 317 3.31 5.91 11.09
CA PHE A 317 4.69 6.34 11.31
C PHE A 317 4.91 7.83 11.11
N ALA A 318 4.18 8.48 10.21
CA ALA A 318 4.26 9.93 10.08
C ALA A 318 3.79 10.61 11.38
N GLN A 319 2.71 10.11 12.00
CA GLN A 319 2.20 10.64 13.27
C GLN A 319 3.14 10.36 14.45
N LEU A 320 3.69 9.13 14.54
CA LEU A 320 4.71 8.80 15.55
C LEU A 320 5.96 9.67 15.38
N ALA A 321 6.45 9.83 14.15
CA ALA A 321 7.63 10.64 13.87
C ALA A 321 7.42 12.12 14.25
N ASN A 322 6.22 12.66 14.00
CA ASN A 322 5.88 14.02 14.39
C ASN A 322 5.94 14.19 15.92
N ALA A 323 5.28 13.30 16.66
CA ALA A 323 5.26 13.35 18.12
C ALA A 323 6.67 13.18 18.73
N LEU A 324 7.46 12.27 18.19
CA LEU A 324 8.84 12.03 18.62
C LEU A 324 9.76 13.21 18.30
N ALA A 325 9.60 13.83 17.12
CA ALA A 325 10.39 15.00 16.75
C ALA A 325 10.03 16.21 17.64
N ASP A 326 8.74 16.39 17.99
CA ASP A 326 8.30 17.42 18.96
C ASP A 326 8.87 17.17 20.36
N ALA A 327 9.10 15.89 20.72
CA ALA A 327 9.73 15.49 21.98
C ALA A 327 11.27 15.58 21.95
N GLY A 328 11.88 16.04 20.86
CA GLY A 328 13.32 16.30 20.77
C GLY A 328 14.16 15.17 20.17
N TYR A 329 13.56 14.19 19.51
CA TYR A 329 14.27 13.11 18.83
C TYR A 329 14.45 13.40 17.35
N LEU A 330 15.58 12.98 16.78
CA LEU A 330 15.72 12.82 15.34
C LEU A 330 15.09 11.48 14.96
N VAL A 331 14.12 11.48 14.05
CA VAL A 331 13.37 10.27 13.69
C VAL A 331 13.62 9.92 12.24
N VAL A 332 13.92 8.65 11.97
CA VAL A 332 14.03 8.11 10.61
C VAL A 332 12.92 7.10 10.40
N ARG A 333 12.19 7.31 9.31
CA ARG A 333 11.26 6.34 8.72
C ARG A 333 11.67 6.11 7.27
N TYR A 334 11.60 4.88 6.79
CA TYR A 334 12.09 4.51 5.46
C TYR A 334 11.11 3.56 4.75
N ASP A 335 11.04 3.68 3.43
CA ASP A 335 10.32 2.72 2.62
C ASP A 335 11.07 1.38 2.63
N GLU A 336 10.38 0.30 2.88
CA GLU A 336 10.99 -1.02 2.81
C GLU A 336 11.54 -1.32 1.42
N ARG A 337 12.45 -2.31 1.33
CA ARG A 337 12.94 -2.78 0.02
C ARG A 337 11.80 -3.17 -0.91
N GLY A 338 11.81 -2.67 -2.15
CA GLY A 338 10.77 -2.94 -3.15
C GLY A 338 9.42 -2.28 -2.90
N ALA A 339 9.33 -1.38 -1.90
CA ALA A 339 8.16 -0.56 -1.63
C ALA A 339 8.46 0.93 -1.82
N GLY A 340 7.42 1.74 -2.00
CA GLY A 340 7.54 3.19 -2.12
C GLY A 340 8.59 3.62 -3.14
N GLN A 341 9.58 4.38 -2.68
CA GLN A 341 10.70 4.88 -3.49
C GLN A 341 11.99 4.08 -3.29
N SER A 342 11.97 3.04 -2.45
CA SER A 342 13.12 2.17 -2.23
C SER A 342 13.32 1.18 -3.37
N GLY A 343 14.59 0.92 -3.70
CA GLY A 343 14.95 -0.18 -4.59
C GLY A 343 14.87 -1.54 -3.90
N GLY A 344 15.39 -2.56 -4.59
CA GLY A 344 15.39 -3.94 -4.10
C GLY A 344 14.14 -4.73 -4.50
N ARG A 345 14.01 -5.94 -3.96
CA ARG A 345 12.88 -6.84 -4.21
C ARG A 345 12.45 -7.50 -2.91
N GLN A 346 11.16 -7.54 -2.66
CA GLN A 346 10.60 -8.17 -1.44
C GLN A 346 10.45 -9.67 -1.61
N GLU A 347 10.03 -10.13 -2.78
CA GLU A 347 9.64 -11.52 -3.01
C GLU A 347 10.78 -12.51 -2.72
N SER A 348 12.03 -12.04 -2.89
CA SER A 348 13.24 -12.82 -2.59
C SER A 348 13.87 -12.51 -1.23
N ALA A 349 13.28 -11.57 -0.46
CA ALA A 349 13.81 -11.16 0.84
C ALA A 349 13.37 -12.12 1.96
N THR A 350 14.04 -12.00 3.09
CA THR A 350 13.73 -12.69 4.34
C THR A 350 13.72 -11.67 5.47
N ILE A 351 13.19 -12.01 6.64
CA ILE A 351 13.26 -11.14 7.85
C ILE A 351 14.72 -10.74 8.13
N GLU A 352 15.66 -11.63 7.86
CA GLU A 352 17.10 -11.37 8.00
C GLU A 352 17.58 -10.22 7.09
N GLU A 353 17.10 -10.20 5.85
CA GLU A 353 17.48 -9.15 4.89
C GLU A 353 16.84 -7.81 5.22
N PHE A 354 15.61 -7.79 5.75
CA PHE A 354 15.02 -6.58 6.31
C PHE A 354 15.81 -6.07 7.54
N ALA A 355 16.34 -6.98 8.37
CA ALA A 355 17.21 -6.59 9.46
C ALA A 355 18.55 -6.00 8.96
N ILE A 356 19.09 -6.48 7.84
CA ILE A 356 20.25 -5.87 7.18
C ILE A 356 19.94 -4.45 6.70
N ASP A 357 18.76 -4.23 6.15
CA ASP A 357 18.31 -2.88 5.73
C ASP A 357 18.17 -1.94 6.92
N ALA A 358 17.51 -2.35 7.98
CA ALA A 358 17.40 -1.56 9.21
C ALA A 358 18.79 -1.21 9.79
N ARG A 359 19.76 -2.15 9.73
CA ARG A 359 21.16 -1.88 10.12
C ARG A 359 21.84 -0.87 9.19
N ALA A 360 21.52 -0.84 7.90
CA ALA A 360 22.05 0.18 6.98
C ALA A 360 21.54 1.58 7.39
N VAL A 361 20.26 1.70 7.79
CA VAL A 361 19.70 2.94 8.32
C VAL A 361 20.41 3.37 9.61
N VAL A 362 20.64 2.45 10.54
CA VAL A 362 21.40 2.71 11.77
C VAL A 362 22.82 3.17 11.45
N ALA A 363 23.52 2.50 10.53
CA ALA A 363 24.88 2.85 10.10
C ALA A 363 24.94 4.23 9.42
N TYR A 364 23.90 4.61 8.70
CA TYR A 364 23.76 5.95 8.12
C TYR A 364 23.64 7.01 9.23
N LEU A 365 22.77 6.77 10.23
CA LEU A 365 22.59 7.68 11.36
C LEU A 365 23.86 7.89 12.17
N MET A 366 24.64 6.84 12.38
CA MET A 366 25.92 6.94 13.11
C MET A 366 26.94 7.87 12.46
N LYS A 367 26.79 8.18 11.17
CA LYS A 367 27.64 9.11 10.42
C LYS A 367 27.13 10.56 10.44
N GLN A 368 25.90 10.78 10.90
CA GLN A 368 25.33 12.13 10.96
C GLN A 368 25.97 12.93 12.10
N ARG A 369 26.30 14.19 11.83
CA ARG A 369 27.03 15.06 12.81
C ARG A 369 26.12 15.49 13.98
N ASP A 370 24.83 15.56 13.74
CA ASP A 370 23.79 15.96 14.68
C ASP A 370 23.16 14.78 15.44
N VAL A 371 23.61 13.54 15.21
CA VAL A 371 23.17 12.34 15.93
C VAL A 371 24.15 11.96 17.02
N ASP A 372 23.63 11.59 18.19
CA ASP A 372 24.42 10.92 19.23
C ASP A 372 24.45 9.41 18.95
N PRO A 373 25.57 8.84 18.51
CA PRO A 373 25.66 7.43 18.13
C PRO A 373 25.47 6.46 19.30
N LYS A 374 25.48 6.95 20.55
CA LYS A 374 25.20 6.15 21.76
C LYS A 374 23.73 6.17 22.15
N ARG A 375 22.90 6.97 21.49
CA ARG A 375 21.48 7.16 21.80
C ARG A 375 20.60 6.90 20.55
N ILE A 376 20.88 5.82 19.82
CA ILE A 376 20.05 5.36 18.70
C ILE A 376 19.18 4.22 19.18
N SER A 377 17.86 4.32 19.01
CA SER A 377 16.88 3.30 19.33
C SER A 377 16.15 2.80 18.09
N LEU A 378 15.66 1.56 18.16
CA LEU A 378 14.76 0.98 17.19
C LEU A 378 13.37 0.87 17.81
N VAL A 379 12.35 1.24 17.05
CA VAL A 379 10.95 1.03 17.41
C VAL A 379 10.29 0.28 16.26
N GLY A 380 9.98 -1.00 16.49
CA GLY A 380 9.32 -1.86 15.51
C GLY A 380 7.84 -1.98 15.81
N TYR A 381 7.03 -1.96 14.76
CA TYR A 381 5.59 -2.12 14.79
C TYR A 381 5.20 -3.45 14.13
N GLY A 382 4.29 -4.22 14.74
CA GLY A 382 3.94 -5.54 14.23
C GLY A 382 5.17 -6.44 14.06
N GLU A 383 5.36 -6.97 12.86
CA GLU A 383 6.54 -7.77 12.49
C GLU A 383 7.85 -6.96 12.45
N GLY A 384 7.76 -5.64 12.29
CA GLY A 384 8.93 -4.76 12.45
C GLY A 384 9.56 -4.87 13.83
N GLY A 385 8.80 -5.30 14.84
CA GLY A 385 9.34 -5.66 16.14
C GLY A 385 10.28 -6.87 16.07
N TRP A 386 9.99 -7.86 15.23
CA TRP A 386 10.89 -9.01 15.01
C TRP A 386 12.20 -8.57 14.36
N ILE A 387 12.09 -7.69 13.36
CA ILE A 387 13.26 -7.08 12.70
C ILE A 387 14.10 -6.31 13.73
N ALA A 388 13.46 -5.50 14.58
CA ALA A 388 14.15 -4.75 15.65
C ALA A 388 14.85 -5.68 16.66
N LEU A 389 14.24 -6.82 16.98
CA LEU A 389 14.86 -7.85 17.84
C LEU A 389 16.09 -8.48 17.18
N VAL A 390 16.02 -8.83 15.87
CA VAL A 390 17.15 -9.39 15.12
C VAL A 390 18.31 -8.40 15.09
N VAL A 391 18.04 -7.13 14.80
CA VAL A 391 19.06 -6.08 14.83
C VAL A 391 19.65 -5.90 16.21
N GLY A 392 18.79 -5.81 17.25
CA GLY A 392 19.24 -5.61 18.64
C GLY A 392 20.08 -6.75 19.20
N ALA A 393 19.79 -8.00 18.75
CA ALA A 393 20.59 -9.16 19.13
C ALA A 393 22.04 -9.11 18.58
N ARG A 394 22.27 -8.41 17.48
CA ARG A 394 23.56 -8.34 16.76
C ARG A 394 24.27 -7.01 16.87
N GLU A 395 23.52 -5.91 17.00
CA GLU A 395 24.07 -4.55 17.05
C GLU A 395 23.97 -4.00 18.48
N GLN A 396 25.03 -4.19 19.26
CA GLN A 396 25.08 -3.76 20.65
C GLN A 396 25.10 -2.22 20.84
N ARG A 397 25.33 -1.47 19.77
CA ARG A 397 25.29 0.01 19.79
C ARG A 397 23.87 0.56 19.80
N ILE A 398 22.86 -0.28 19.58
CA ILE A 398 21.46 0.11 19.79
C ILE A 398 21.24 0.35 21.27
N ALA A 399 20.75 1.54 21.60
CA ALA A 399 20.59 1.98 22.98
C ALA A 399 19.31 1.43 23.63
N ALA A 400 18.23 1.29 22.85
CA ALA A 400 16.93 0.83 23.35
C ALA A 400 16.07 0.21 22.22
N ILE A 401 15.11 -0.66 22.56
CA ILE A 401 14.21 -1.32 21.60
C ILE A 401 12.77 -1.14 22.08
N GLY A 402 11.91 -0.56 21.22
CA GLY A 402 10.46 -0.53 21.39
C GLY A 402 9.78 -1.58 20.51
N LEU A 403 8.87 -2.34 21.07
CA LEU A 403 8.05 -3.34 20.40
C LEU A 403 6.59 -2.90 20.51
N ILE A 404 5.95 -2.55 19.40
CA ILE A 404 4.57 -2.07 19.37
C ILE A 404 3.73 -3.08 18.60
N ALA A 405 2.66 -3.60 19.21
CA ALA A 405 1.73 -4.57 18.60
C ALA A 405 2.48 -5.77 17.96
N THR A 406 3.59 -6.20 18.56
CA THR A 406 4.48 -7.22 18.01
C THR A 406 4.02 -8.61 18.41
N PRO A 407 3.97 -9.60 17.47
CA PRO A 407 3.61 -10.98 17.80
C PRO A 407 4.66 -11.68 18.66
N SER A 408 4.21 -12.53 19.58
CA SER A 408 5.08 -13.31 20.48
C SER A 408 5.29 -14.76 20.02
N THR A 409 4.46 -15.25 19.11
CA THR A 409 4.46 -16.61 18.59
C THR A 409 5.10 -16.69 17.21
N PRO A 410 5.50 -17.90 16.75
CA PRO A 410 5.93 -18.10 15.37
C PRO A 410 4.86 -17.68 14.36
N GLY A 411 5.29 -17.29 13.16
CA GLY A 411 4.36 -16.87 12.10
C GLY A 411 3.33 -17.93 11.71
N THR A 412 3.68 -19.23 11.81
CA THR A 412 2.72 -20.33 11.57
C THR A 412 1.56 -20.31 12.56
N GLU A 413 1.82 -20.04 13.83
CA GLU A 413 0.79 -19.97 14.87
C GLU A 413 -0.05 -18.70 14.70
N LEU A 414 0.60 -17.56 14.44
CA LEU A 414 -0.06 -16.27 14.23
C LEU A 414 -1.06 -16.35 13.06
N VAL A 415 -0.67 -16.91 11.91
CA VAL A 415 -1.56 -17.03 10.74
C VAL A 415 -2.80 -17.87 11.06
N LEU A 416 -2.64 -18.97 11.79
CA LEU A 416 -3.78 -19.82 12.19
C LEU A 416 -4.68 -19.12 13.21
N GLU A 417 -4.10 -18.33 14.09
CA GLU A 417 -4.86 -17.52 15.03
C GLU A 417 -5.66 -16.43 14.33
N GLN A 418 -5.03 -15.67 13.46
CA GLN A 418 -5.71 -14.63 12.66
C GLN A 418 -6.86 -15.22 11.85
N GLN A 419 -6.68 -16.40 11.27
CA GLN A 419 -7.76 -17.06 10.54
C GLN A 419 -8.93 -17.46 11.45
N ARG A 420 -8.66 -17.95 12.66
CA ARG A 420 -9.73 -18.24 13.64
C ARG A 420 -10.47 -16.99 14.06
N LEU A 421 -9.74 -15.92 14.37
CA LEU A 421 -10.31 -14.62 14.73
C LEU A 421 -11.21 -14.06 13.63
N MET A 422 -10.82 -14.23 12.35
CA MET A 422 -11.65 -13.81 11.21
C MET A 422 -13.01 -14.54 11.17
N PHE A 423 -13.10 -15.75 11.69
CA PHE A 423 -14.35 -16.50 11.76
C PHE A 423 -15.20 -16.15 12.99
N GLU A 424 -14.65 -15.51 14.01
CA GLU A 424 -15.39 -15.07 15.17
C GLU A 424 -16.47 -14.07 14.77
N GLY A 425 -17.72 -14.35 15.17
CA GLY A 425 -18.87 -13.52 14.80
C GLY A 425 -19.33 -13.64 13.33
N SER A 426 -18.66 -14.48 12.51
CA SER A 426 -19.12 -14.76 11.15
C SER A 426 -20.30 -15.73 11.13
N SER A 427 -21.13 -15.66 10.08
CA SER A 427 -22.23 -16.63 9.83
C SER A 427 -21.73 -17.94 9.20
N THR A 428 -20.43 -18.13 9.06
CA THR A 428 -19.82 -19.33 8.45
C THR A 428 -20.04 -20.55 9.35
N SER A 429 -20.49 -21.67 8.79
CA SER A 429 -20.74 -22.86 9.57
C SER A 429 -19.46 -23.44 10.19
N PRO A 430 -19.51 -24.06 11.38
CA PRO A 430 -18.35 -24.65 12.05
C PRO A 430 -17.57 -25.64 11.18
N ALA A 431 -18.26 -26.43 10.37
CA ALA A 431 -17.63 -27.40 9.47
C ALA A 431 -16.79 -26.70 8.38
N VAL A 432 -17.28 -25.59 7.82
CA VAL A 432 -16.55 -24.80 6.83
C VAL A 432 -15.35 -24.10 7.49
N GLN A 433 -15.52 -23.54 8.69
CA GLN A 433 -14.44 -22.93 9.45
C GLN A 433 -13.31 -23.95 9.74
N GLN A 434 -13.66 -25.13 10.21
CA GLN A 434 -12.70 -26.20 10.46
C GLN A 434 -11.97 -26.64 9.19
N SER A 435 -12.71 -26.84 8.09
CA SER A 435 -12.11 -27.19 6.80
C SER A 435 -11.12 -26.12 6.31
N ALA A 436 -11.46 -24.85 6.46
CA ALA A 436 -10.57 -23.74 6.07
C ALA A 436 -9.30 -23.70 6.93
N VAL A 437 -9.41 -23.92 8.25
CA VAL A 437 -8.26 -23.99 9.15
C VAL A 437 -7.36 -25.19 8.82
N GLU A 438 -7.93 -26.36 8.53
CA GLU A 438 -7.14 -27.53 8.13
C GLU A 438 -6.46 -27.33 6.77
N GLN A 439 -7.14 -26.69 5.81
CA GLN A 439 -6.52 -26.32 4.53
C GLN A 439 -5.36 -25.34 4.74
N GLN A 440 -5.53 -24.34 5.61
CA GLN A 440 -4.46 -23.39 5.93
C GLN A 440 -3.26 -24.09 6.56
N LYS A 441 -3.46 -25.01 7.51
CA LYS A 441 -2.37 -25.80 8.09
C LYS A 441 -1.56 -26.54 7.02
N LYS A 442 -2.22 -27.21 6.08
CA LYS A 442 -1.55 -27.90 4.99
C LYS A 442 -0.72 -26.95 4.11
N ILE A 443 -1.24 -25.73 3.84
CA ILE A 443 -0.49 -24.71 3.11
C ILE A 443 0.77 -24.31 3.89
N LEU A 444 0.62 -24.02 5.18
CA LEU A 444 1.75 -23.63 6.04
C LEU A 444 2.81 -24.73 6.11
N GLU A 445 2.39 -26.00 6.27
CA GLU A 445 3.27 -27.16 6.26
C GLU A 445 4.00 -27.30 4.92
N ALA A 446 3.30 -27.10 3.80
CA ALA A 446 3.90 -27.16 2.46
C ALA A 446 4.94 -26.04 2.27
N VAL A 447 4.67 -24.81 2.72
CA VAL A 447 5.64 -23.70 2.66
C VAL A 447 6.87 -23.97 3.52
N VAL A 448 6.68 -24.43 4.76
CA VAL A 448 7.77 -24.66 5.71
C VAL A 448 8.62 -25.86 5.29
N SER A 449 7.98 -27.00 4.97
CA SER A 449 8.68 -28.23 4.63
C SER A 449 9.17 -28.30 3.18
N GLY A 450 8.58 -27.51 2.27
CA GLY A 450 8.79 -27.59 0.82
C GLY A 450 8.11 -28.79 0.16
N LYS A 451 7.28 -29.56 0.88
CA LYS A 451 6.62 -30.79 0.43
C LYS A 451 5.11 -30.68 0.53
N GLY A 452 4.36 -31.56 -0.13
CA GLY A 452 2.89 -31.55 -0.07
C GLY A 452 2.25 -30.59 -1.07
N TRP A 453 2.99 -30.05 -2.04
CA TRP A 453 2.49 -29.12 -3.04
C TRP A 453 1.62 -29.77 -4.11
N GLU A 454 1.60 -31.09 -4.21
CA GLU A 454 0.79 -31.87 -5.13
C GLU A 454 -0.73 -31.73 -4.87
N GLU A 455 -1.10 -31.35 -3.65
CA GLU A 455 -2.50 -31.10 -3.27
C GLU A 455 -2.99 -29.69 -3.69
N PHE A 456 -2.09 -28.81 -4.14
CA PHE A 456 -2.37 -27.41 -4.43
C PHE A 456 -2.09 -27.06 -5.89
N ASN A 457 -2.85 -26.11 -6.43
CA ASN A 457 -2.58 -25.60 -7.76
C ASN A 457 -1.28 -24.76 -7.80
N THR A 458 -0.69 -24.71 -8.99
CA THR A 458 0.58 -24.01 -9.22
C THR A 458 0.52 -22.52 -8.86
N ASP A 459 -0.63 -21.87 -9.05
CA ASP A 459 -0.78 -20.44 -8.79
C ASP A 459 -0.83 -20.13 -7.29
N MET A 460 -1.46 -20.99 -6.50
CA MET A 460 -1.41 -20.92 -5.04
C MET A 460 0.04 -21.02 -4.56
N ARG A 461 0.77 -22.05 -5.05
CA ARG A 461 2.17 -22.25 -4.70
C ARG A 461 3.02 -21.03 -5.04
N LYS A 462 2.91 -20.46 -6.26
CA LYS A 462 3.66 -19.26 -6.65
C LYS A 462 3.40 -18.05 -5.75
N ARG A 463 2.19 -17.91 -5.20
CA ARG A 463 1.83 -16.80 -4.32
C ARG A 463 2.41 -16.91 -2.92
N VAL A 464 2.47 -18.13 -2.37
CA VAL A 464 2.82 -18.33 -0.96
C VAL A 464 4.17 -19.01 -0.75
N ASP A 465 4.73 -19.74 -1.72
CA ASP A 465 6.04 -20.40 -1.61
C ASP A 465 7.16 -19.39 -1.93
N THR A 466 7.27 -18.34 -1.11
CA THR A 466 8.27 -17.29 -1.25
C THR A 466 9.27 -17.32 -0.09
N PRO A 467 10.53 -16.89 -0.29
CA PRO A 467 11.50 -16.78 0.81
C PRO A 467 10.99 -15.89 1.95
N LEU A 468 10.31 -14.79 1.63
CA LEU A 468 9.72 -13.89 2.63
C LEU A 468 8.72 -14.62 3.50
N TYR A 469 7.69 -15.22 2.90
CA TYR A 469 6.64 -15.87 3.65
C TYR A 469 7.16 -17.06 4.46
N ARG A 470 8.09 -17.84 3.90
CA ARG A 470 8.75 -18.92 4.64
C ARG A 470 9.53 -18.41 5.86
N SER A 471 10.31 -17.34 5.70
CA SER A 471 11.09 -16.77 6.79
C SER A 471 10.19 -16.18 7.89
N PHE A 472 9.06 -15.59 7.51
CA PHE A 472 8.04 -15.13 8.43
C PHE A 472 7.43 -16.30 9.23
N LEU A 473 6.99 -17.35 8.54
CA LEU A 473 6.39 -18.53 9.19
C LEU A 473 7.32 -19.22 10.18
N MET A 474 8.61 -19.25 9.87
CA MET A 474 9.63 -19.92 10.68
C MET A 474 10.28 -19.02 11.73
N PHE A 475 9.88 -17.76 11.81
CA PHE A 475 10.48 -16.84 12.78
C PHE A 475 10.05 -17.19 14.21
N GLU A 476 11.03 -17.29 15.11
CA GLU A 476 10.87 -17.67 16.51
C GLU A 476 11.20 -16.48 17.43
N PRO A 477 10.23 -15.63 17.79
CA PRO A 477 10.49 -14.43 18.59
C PRO A 477 11.16 -14.75 19.93
N ALA A 478 10.74 -15.84 20.57
CA ALA A 478 11.28 -16.27 21.86
C ALA A 478 12.77 -16.59 21.81
N GLN A 479 13.25 -17.17 20.71
CA GLN A 479 14.67 -17.49 20.52
C GLN A 479 15.55 -16.27 20.25
N VAL A 480 14.97 -15.21 19.72
CA VAL A 480 15.69 -13.98 19.35
C VAL A 480 15.70 -12.99 20.51
N ILE A 481 14.57 -12.80 21.19
CA ILE A 481 14.44 -11.82 22.29
C ILE A 481 15.42 -12.10 23.42
N VAL A 482 15.68 -13.37 23.73
CA VAL A 482 16.63 -13.76 24.80
C VAL A 482 18.08 -13.37 24.51
N LYS A 483 18.41 -13.08 23.24
CA LYS A 483 19.74 -12.63 22.82
C LYS A 483 19.91 -11.11 22.91
N THR A 484 18.84 -10.35 23.08
CA THR A 484 18.89 -8.88 23.21
C THR A 484 19.24 -8.46 24.63
N ARG A 485 19.93 -7.32 24.79
CA ARG A 485 20.38 -6.81 26.10
C ARG A 485 19.87 -5.41 26.41
N GLN A 486 19.35 -4.71 25.42
CA GLN A 486 18.90 -3.33 25.50
C GLN A 486 17.71 -3.17 26.47
N PRO A 487 17.51 -1.99 27.07
CA PRO A 487 16.23 -1.63 27.66
C PRO A 487 15.12 -1.86 26.61
N MET A 488 13.97 -2.37 27.05
CA MET A 488 12.89 -2.75 26.14
C MET A 488 11.54 -2.20 26.60
N LEU A 489 10.81 -1.58 25.67
CA LEU A 489 9.38 -1.31 25.80
C LEU A 489 8.63 -2.41 25.03
N VAL A 490 7.64 -2.98 25.66
CA VAL A 490 6.56 -3.73 24.99
C VAL A 490 5.28 -2.91 25.15
N MET A 491 4.75 -2.39 24.07
CA MET A 491 3.52 -1.57 24.06
C MET A 491 2.47 -2.28 23.22
N HIS A 492 1.31 -2.58 23.78
CA HIS A 492 0.32 -3.39 23.10
C HIS A 492 -1.09 -2.80 23.18
N PRO A 493 -1.78 -2.63 22.02
CA PRO A 493 -3.18 -2.23 21.99
C PRO A 493 -4.10 -3.33 22.54
N MET A 494 -5.05 -2.96 23.39
CA MET A 494 -5.92 -3.93 24.06
C MET A 494 -7.10 -4.41 23.21
N LEU A 495 -7.44 -3.66 22.15
CA LEU A 495 -8.44 -4.06 21.15
C LEU A 495 -7.77 -4.52 19.85
N ASP A 496 -6.56 -5.04 19.92
CA ASP A 496 -5.87 -5.60 18.77
C ASP A 496 -6.45 -6.96 18.39
N ARG A 497 -7.00 -7.06 17.17
CA ARG A 497 -7.59 -8.30 16.62
C ARG A 497 -6.70 -8.93 15.56
N GLU A 498 -5.62 -8.26 15.16
CA GLU A 498 -4.61 -8.82 14.26
C GLU A 498 -3.50 -9.52 15.04
N VAL A 499 -3.09 -8.91 16.15
CA VAL A 499 -2.13 -9.47 17.12
C VAL A 499 -2.75 -9.33 18.50
N PRO A 500 -3.49 -10.34 19.01
CA PRO A 500 -4.21 -10.26 20.27
C PRO A 500 -3.37 -9.80 21.45
N ALA A 501 -4.00 -9.12 22.41
CA ALA A 501 -3.32 -8.43 23.52
C ALA A 501 -2.40 -9.33 24.37
N TYR A 502 -2.67 -10.63 24.47
CA TYR A 502 -1.84 -11.57 25.22
C TYR A 502 -0.40 -11.68 24.65
N HIS A 503 -0.20 -11.40 23.35
CA HIS A 503 1.14 -11.37 22.76
C HIS A 503 2.04 -10.34 23.46
N GLY A 504 1.48 -9.19 23.83
CA GLY A 504 2.22 -8.18 24.58
C GLY A 504 2.67 -8.69 25.94
N GLU A 505 1.81 -9.40 26.66
CA GLU A 505 2.14 -10.00 27.96
C GLU A 505 3.24 -11.06 27.84
N GLN A 506 3.11 -11.95 26.86
CA GLN A 506 4.11 -12.99 26.61
C GLN A 506 5.47 -12.41 26.22
N LEU A 507 5.51 -11.41 25.32
CA LEU A 507 6.76 -10.72 24.97
C LEU A 507 7.38 -10.04 26.17
N ALA A 508 6.58 -9.40 27.02
CA ALA A 508 7.08 -8.75 28.23
C ALA A 508 7.65 -9.78 29.23
N GLN A 509 7.03 -10.96 29.37
CA GLN A 509 7.57 -12.05 30.18
C GLN A 509 8.89 -12.58 29.61
N LEU A 510 8.96 -12.84 28.31
CA LEU A 510 10.18 -13.27 27.63
C LEU A 510 11.29 -12.21 27.77
N ALA A 511 10.95 -10.94 27.62
CA ALA A 511 11.91 -9.84 27.77
C ALA A 511 12.45 -9.72 29.20
N ARG A 512 11.65 -9.98 30.23
CA ARG A 512 12.07 -9.98 31.64
C ARG A 512 12.92 -11.18 31.99
N SER A 513 12.75 -12.31 31.31
CA SER A 513 13.53 -13.55 31.56
C SER A 513 14.94 -13.51 30.96
N ARG A 514 15.30 -12.48 30.19
CA ARG A 514 16.61 -12.34 29.56
C ARG A 514 17.73 -12.25 30.60
N GLN A 515 18.79 -13.02 30.39
CA GLN A 515 20.00 -12.90 31.23
C GLN A 515 20.73 -11.57 30.93
N ARG A 516 21.13 -10.85 31.98
CA ARG A 516 21.84 -9.55 31.85
C ARG A 516 21.04 -8.47 31.12
N ALA A 517 19.71 -8.58 31.11
CA ALA A 517 18.85 -7.59 30.52
C ALA A 517 18.80 -6.30 31.35
N ARG A 518 18.72 -5.17 30.67
CA ARG A 518 18.26 -3.92 31.27
C ARG A 518 16.74 -3.95 31.44
N ALA A 519 16.16 -2.92 32.05
CA ALA A 519 14.73 -2.85 32.38
C ALA A 519 13.81 -3.14 31.17
N THR A 520 12.71 -3.82 31.44
CA THR A 520 11.61 -4.03 30.48
C THR A 520 10.36 -3.35 31.05
N GLU A 521 9.81 -2.40 30.31
CA GLU A 521 8.50 -1.79 30.58
C GLU A 521 7.44 -2.48 29.70
N PHE A 522 6.25 -2.70 30.26
CA PHE A 522 5.09 -3.20 29.54
C PHE A 522 3.94 -2.21 29.67
N VAL A 523 3.40 -1.76 28.55
CA VAL A 523 2.33 -0.77 28.46
C VAL A 523 1.17 -1.35 27.66
N GLN A 524 -0.02 -1.32 28.23
CA GLN A 524 -1.28 -1.71 27.61
C GLN A 524 -2.07 -0.46 27.21
N LEU A 525 -2.43 -0.36 25.94
CA LEU A 525 -3.20 0.77 25.40
C LEU A 525 -4.69 0.42 25.39
N ALA A 526 -5.41 0.83 26.43
CA ALA A 526 -6.84 0.57 26.56
C ALA A 526 -7.66 1.31 25.49
N GLY A 527 -8.63 0.61 24.87
CA GLY A 527 -9.52 1.19 23.86
C GLY A 527 -8.83 1.52 22.53
N VAL A 528 -7.69 0.89 22.24
CA VAL A 528 -6.86 1.10 21.05
C VAL A 528 -6.77 -0.20 20.26
N ASN A 529 -6.94 -0.12 18.93
CA ASN A 529 -6.83 -1.24 18.00
C ASN A 529 -5.41 -1.39 17.42
N HIS A 530 -5.22 -2.36 16.53
CA HIS A 530 -3.93 -2.62 15.89
C HIS A 530 -3.33 -1.36 15.24
N LEU A 531 -4.13 -0.52 14.56
CA LEU A 531 -3.68 0.72 13.91
C LEU A 531 -3.28 1.84 14.89
N LEU A 532 -3.13 1.54 16.17
CA LEU A 532 -2.91 2.49 17.26
C LEU A 532 -4.02 3.56 17.37
N ALA A 533 -5.16 3.38 16.73
CA ALA A 533 -6.30 4.29 16.76
C ALA A 533 -7.31 3.89 17.85
N ARG A 534 -8.04 4.86 18.36
CA ARG A 534 -9.18 4.56 19.26
C ARG A 534 -10.26 3.81 18.49
N ALA A 535 -10.77 2.75 19.07
CA ALA A 535 -11.74 1.85 18.48
C ALA A 535 -12.79 1.41 19.51
N ALA A 536 -13.91 0.90 19.02
CA ALA A 536 -14.96 0.32 19.85
C ALA A 536 -14.80 -1.19 19.99
N THR A 537 -14.51 -1.88 18.90
CA THR A 537 -14.39 -3.35 18.83
C THR A 537 -12.97 -3.83 18.53
N GLY A 538 -12.23 -3.04 17.75
CA GLY A 538 -10.92 -3.40 17.23
C GLY A 538 -10.95 -4.34 16.03
N GLU A 539 -12.14 -4.73 15.56
CA GLU A 539 -12.29 -5.57 14.37
C GLU A 539 -11.75 -4.85 13.14
N THR A 540 -11.14 -5.60 12.20
CA THR A 540 -10.61 -5.02 10.96
C THR A 540 -11.69 -4.38 10.09
N SER A 541 -12.93 -4.85 10.19
CA SER A 541 -14.10 -4.22 9.55
C SER A 541 -14.40 -2.80 10.07
N GLU A 542 -13.97 -2.46 11.27
CA GLU A 542 -14.14 -1.13 11.86
C GLU A 542 -13.17 -0.11 11.26
N TYR A 543 -12.04 -0.53 10.68
CA TYR A 543 -10.99 0.37 10.19
C TYR A 543 -11.48 1.40 9.17
N GLY A 544 -12.37 0.99 8.26
CA GLY A 544 -12.99 1.87 7.28
C GLY A 544 -13.92 2.92 7.88
N THR A 545 -14.45 2.68 9.08
CA THR A 545 -15.47 3.51 9.73
C THR A 545 -14.95 4.34 10.91
N LEU A 546 -13.65 4.27 11.20
CA LEU A 546 -13.02 5.07 12.26
C LEU A 546 -13.28 6.56 12.02
N SER A 547 -13.82 7.23 13.03
CA SER A 547 -14.23 8.64 12.95
C SER A 547 -13.05 9.60 12.79
N GLN A 548 -11.85 9.18 13.21
CA GLN A 548 -10.62 9.96 13.14
C GLN A 548 -9.48 9.10 12.59
N ARG A 549 -8.70 9.66 11.68
CA ARG A 549 -7.52 9.02 11.08
C ARG A 549 -6.24 9.40 11.84
N ILE A 550 -6.32 9.34 13.17
CA ILE A 550 -5.21 9.68 14.07
C ILE A 550 -4.93 8.53 15.04
N ILE A 551 -3.66 8.36 15.34
CA ILE A 551 -3.25 7.42 16.39
C ILE A 551 -3.58 7.97 17.78
N SER A 552 -3.77 7.08 18.75
CA SER A 552 -4.09 7.45 20.12
C SER A 552 -2.97 8.30 20.74
N PRO A 553 -3.29 9.45 21.35
CA PRO A 553 -2.30 10.23 22.09
C PRO A 553 -1.59 9.44 23.19
N ALA A 554 -2.23 8.42 23.76
CA ALA A 554 -1.60 7.54 24.74
C ALA A 554 -0.40 6.79 24.14
N ALA A 555 -0.49 6.32 22.89
CA ALA A 555 0.61 5.61 22.23
C ALA A 555 1.85 6.52 22.07
N THR A 556 1.65 7.78 21.66
CA THR A 556 2.77 8.73 21.50
C THR A 556 3.35 9.16 22.87
N LEU A 557 2.48 9.40 23.86
CA LEU A 557 2.90 9.80 25.20
C LEU A 557 3.72 8.72 25.90
N GLU A 558 3.25 7.48 25.88
CA GLU A 558 3.94 6.36 26.52
C GLU A 558 5.29 6.08 25.85
N LEU A 559 5.33 6.09 24.51
CA LEU A 559 6.57 5.90 23.77
C LEU A 559 7.59 7.01 24.06
N THR A 560 7.18 8.28 24.03
CA THR A 560 8.08 9.42 24.31
C THR A 560 8.56 9.40 25.76
N SER A 561 7.68 9.11 26.72
CA SER A 561 8.00 9.01 28.14
C SER A 561 9.00 7.90 28.44
N TRP A 562 8.84 6.74 27.78
CA TRP A 562 9.78 5.64 27.92
C TRP A 562 11.14 5.95 27.29
N LEU A 563 11.18 6.51 26.07
CA LEU A 563 12.42 6.88 25.40
C LEU A 563 13.21 7.92 26.21
N ALA A 564 12.53 8.86 26.85
CA ALA A 564 13.16 9.86 27.71
C ALA A 564 13.92 9.22 28.88
N LYS A 565 13.43 8.11 29.45
CA LYS A 565 14.11 7.32 30.50
C LYS A 565 15.21 6.42 29.93
N ALA A 566 14.92 5.74 28.81
CA ALA A 566 15.82 4.74 28.24
C ALA A 566 17.06 5.34 27.57
N LEU A 567 16.99 6.60 27.11
CA LEU A 567 18.06 7.32 26.39
C LEU A 567 18.69 8.43 27.22
N ILE A 568 18.61 8.39 28.55
CA ILE A 568 19.32 9.33 29.42
C ILE A 568 20.83 9.22 29.13
N PRO A 569 21.52 10.36 28.89
CA PRO A 569 22.97 10.32 28.74
C PRO A 569 23.63 9.74 29.99
N GLU A 570 24.56 8.80 29.84
CA GLU A 570 25.41 8.41 30.98
C GLU A 570 26.17 9.64 31.46
N PRO A 571 26.21 9.89 32.77
CA PRO A 571 27.03 11.01 33.30
C PRO A 571 28.45 10.80 32.82
N GLN A 572 29.02 11.87 32.20
CA GLN A 572 30.43 11.85 31.79
C GLN A 572 31.27 11.66 33.04
N LYS A 573 31.99 10.53 33.13
CA LYS A 573 32.99 10.28 34.17
C LYS A 573 34.22 11.12 33.93
#